data_47bc71c80787e230e68780260ab6fb76
#
_entry.id   47bc71c80787e230e68780260ab6fb76
#
_cell.length_a   1.000
_cell.length_b   1.000
_cell.length_c   1.000
_cell.angle_alpha   90.00
_cell.angle_beta   90.00
_cell.angle_gamma   90.00
#
_symmetry.space_group_name_H-M   'P 1'
#
loop_
_entity.id
_entity.type
_entity.pdbx_description
1 polymer ?
#
loop_
_entity_poly.entity_id
_entity_poly.type
_entity_poly.pdbx_seq_one_letter_code
_entity_poly.pdbx_strand_id
1 'polypeptide(L)'
;MSKKQLISFLSDSVLAGLMIGVGGVVSLSSDNRYIGAVLFSLGLLTIIHFKFGLYTGKVGNIARNGVKFIPEVAVTLLGNGIGTFLAAVLIRLTRIAPPLVEKAQATVQTKTSESAVGSQEAEPIARLQRWRIGLE
;
A
#
# COMPACT_ATOMS: atom_id res chain seq x y z
N MET A 1 -18.93 -8.15 17.50
CA MET A 1 -17.82 -7.36 18.10
C MET A 1 -18.36 -6.43 19.17
N SER A 2 -17.73 -6.41 20.35
CA SER A 2 -18.02 -5.40 21.39
C SER A 2 -17.53 -4.01 20.93
N LYS A 3 -18.20 -2.92 21.40
CA LYS A 3 -17.75 -1.54 21.08
C LYS A 3 -16.26 -1.29 21.43
N LYS A 4 -15.77 -1.84 22.54
CA LYS A 4 -14.36 -1.76 22.93
C LYS A 4 -13.42 -2.44 21.93
N GLN A 5 -13.81 -3.62 21.45
CA GLN A 5 -13.03 -4.36 20.43
C GLN A 5 -12.98 -3.61 19.10
N LEU A 6 -14.09 -2.99 18.68
CA LEU A 6 -14.14 -2.21 17.45
C LEU A 6 -13.21 -0.98 17.53
N ILE A 7 -13.22 -0.26 18.67
CA ILE A 7 -12.37 0.92 18.87
C ILE A 7 -10.88 0.53 18.85
N SER A 8 -10.50 -0.51 19.60
CA SER A 8 -9.11 -1.01 19.61
C SER A 8 -8.65 -1.40 18.21
N PHE A 9 -9.50 -2.13 17.50
CA PHE A 9 -9.23 -2.59 16.15
C PHE A 9 -9.07 -1.45 15.14
N LEU A 10 -9.90 -0.41 15.24
CA LEU A 10 -9.79 0.78 14.43
C LEU A 10 -8.52 1.56 14.75
N SER A 11 -8.17 1.72 16.02
CA SER A 11 -6.94 2.38 16.47
C SER A 11 -5.70 1.69 15.90
N ASP A 12 -5.64 0.36 16.00
CA ASP A 12 -4.53 -0.43 15.47
C ASP A 12 -4.41 -0.28 13.94
N SER A 13 -5.55 -0.18 13.26
CA SER A 13 -5.59 0.02 11.80
C SER A 13 -5.15 1.44 11.41
N VAL A 14 -5.53 2.46 12.17
CA VAL A 14 -5.08 3.85 11.96
C VAL A 14 -3.58 3.97 12.19
N LEU A 15 -3.05 3.36 13.27
CA LEU A 15 -1.61 3.33 13.54
C LEU A 15 -0.83 2.63 12.43
N ALA A 16 -1.35 1.52 11.90
CA ALA A 16 -0.73 0.85 10.75
C ALA A 16 -0.66 1.77 9.53
N GLY A 17 -1.75 2.47 9.22
CA GLY A 17 -1.79 3.42 8.11
C GLY A 17 -0.82 4.59 8.30
N LEU A 18 -0.71 5.10 9.52
CA LEU A 18 0.23 6.17 9.86
C LEU A 18 1.69 5.71 9.68
N MET A 19 2.04 4.51 10.16
CA MET A 19 3.38 3.93 10.00
C MET A 19 3.74 3.70 8.52
N ILE A 20 2.78 3.22 7.71
CA ILE A 20 2.96 3.10 6.26
C ILE A 20 3.19 4.47 5.61
N GLY A 21 2.41 5.47 5.99
CA GLY A 21 2.56 6.84 5.50
C GLY A 21 3.93 7.41 5.81
N VAL A 22 4.39 7.28 7.06
CA VAL A 22 5.74 7.72 7.47
C VAL A 22 6.82 6.95 6.72
N GLY A 23 6.71 5.61 6.64
CA GLY A 23 7.65 4.79 5.88
C GLY A 23 7.73 5.17 4.40
N GLY A 24 6.60 5.49 3.78
CA GLY A 24 6.52 5.98 2.41
C GLY A 24 7.26 7.31 2.21
N VAL A 25 7.07 8.25 3.14
CA VAL A 25 7.77 9.54 3.12
C VAL A 25 9.27 9.38 3.24
N VAL A 26 9.72 8.60 4.21
CA VAL A 26 11.15 8.33 4.41
C VAL A 26 11.76 7.67 3.16
N SER A 27 11.03 6.74 2.55
CA SER A 27 11.43 6.12 1.28
C SER A 27 11.55 7.13 0.14
N LEU A 28 10.57 8.02 -0.03
CA LEU A 28 10.56 9.06 -1.06
C LEU A 28 11.61 10.15 -0.82
N SER A 29 12.00 10.39 0.44
CA SER A 29 13.04 11.36 0.80
C SER A 29 14.44 10.86 0.43
N SER A 30 14.61 9.54 0.28
CA SER A 30 15.90 8.96 -0.12
C SER A 30 16.14 9.14 -1.62
N ASP A 31 17.33 9.59 -2.01
CA ASP A 31 17.73 9.67 -3.41
C ASP A 31 18.16 8.31 -3.97
N ASN A 32 18.52 7.39 -3.10
CA ASN A 32 18.88 6.02 -3.47
C ASN A 32 17.68 5.10 -3.29
N ARG A 33 17.21 4.50 -4.40
CA ARG A 33 16.06 3.58 -4.43
C ARG A 33 16.23 2.39 -3.48
N TYR A 34 17.44 1.84 -3.35
CA TYR A 34 17.69 0.69 -2.48
C TYR A 34 17.61 1.07 -1.00
N ILE A 35 18.19 2.21 -0.65
CA ILE A 35 18.10 2.76 0.71
C ILE A 35 16.64 3.08 1.05
N GLY A 36 15.92 3.72 0.14
CA GLY A 36 14.49 3.99 0.29
C GLY A 36 13.66 2.73 0.53
N ALA A 37 13.94 1.64 -0.19
CA ALA A 37 13.26 0.36 0.00
C ALA A 37 13.55 -0.26 1.37
N VAL A 38 14.80 -0.22 1.83
CA VAL A 38 15.20 -0.70 3.16
C VAL A 38 14.49 0.11 4.26
N LEU A 39 14.48 1.43 4.15
CA LEU A 39 13.81 2.32 5.11
C LEU A 39 12.30 2.07 5.15
N PHE A 40 11.66 1.87 3.99
CA PHE A 40 10.25 1.49 3.93
C PHE A 40 9.98 0.14 4.61
N SER A 41 10.88 -0.83 4.42
CA SER A 41 10.74 -2.16 5.03
C SER A 41 10.80 -2.12 6.56
N LEU A 42 11.53 -1.16 7.16
CA LEU A 42 11.52 -0.94 8.61
C LEU A 42 10.14 -0.50 9.11
N GLY A 43 9.43 0.35 8.35
CA GLY A 43 8.05 0.71 8.65
C GLY A 43 7.11 -0.51 8.65
N LEU A 44 7.24 -1.38 7.65
CA LEU A 44 6.50 -2.65 7.59
C LEU A 44 6.85 -3.59 8.74
N LEU A 45 8.14 -3.71 9.07
CA LEU A 45 8.61 -4.54 10.17
C LEU A 45 8.01 -4.07 11.51
N THR A 46 7.93 -2.76 11.73
CA THR A 46 7.28 -2.18 12.91
C THR A 46 5.81 -2.59 12.99
N ILE A 47 5.06 -2.50 11.89
CA ILE A 47 3.65 -2.90 11.82
C ILE A 47 3.49 -4.39 12.18
N ILE A 48 4.35 -5.24 11.66
CA ILE A 48 4.31 -6.69 11.92
C ILE A 48 4.67 -6.98 13.39
N HIS A 49 5.69 -6.31 13.91
CA HIS A 49 6.15 -6.51 15.29
C HIS A 49 5.07 -6.12 16.31
N PHE A 50 4.42 -4.98 16.12
CA PHE A 50 3.35 -4.51 17.00
C PHE A 50 1.98 -5.13 16.66
N LYS A 51 1.89 -5.99 15.64
CA LYS A 51 0.66 -6.65 15.18
C LYS A 51 -0.46 -5.67 14.81
N PHE A 52 -0.09 -4.50 14.30
CA PHE A 52 -1.07 -3.52 13.84
C PHE A 52 -1.90 -4.05 12.66
N GLY A 53 -3.16 -3.64 12.59
CA GLY A 53 -4.10 -4.08 11.58
C GLY A 53 -3.77 -3.52 10.19
N LEU A 54 -2.99 -4.23 9.39
CA LEU A 54 -2.72 -3.85 8.01
C LEU A 54 -3.68 -4.54 7.05
N TYR A 55 -4.32 -3.76 6.17
CA TYR A 55 -5.29 -4.24 5.18
C TYR A 55 -4.75 -5.37 4.30
N THR A 56 -3.54 -5.20 3.74
CA THR A 56 -2.92 -6.19 2.86
C THR A 56 -2.71 -7.55 3.53
N GLY A 57 -2.34 -7.57 4.82
CA GLY A 57 -2.21 -8.79 5.59
C GLY A 57 -3.56 -9.46 5.89
N LYS A 58 -4.62 -8.66 6.06
CA LYS A 58 -5.96 -9.18 6.38
C LYS A 58 -6.74 -9.69 5.18
N VAL A 59 -6.50 -9.14 3.98
CA VAL A 59 -7.13 -9.65 2.74
C VAL A 59 -6.83 -11.13 2.53
N GLY A 60 -5.59 -11.58 2.80
CA GLY A 60 -5.23 -12.99 2.72
C GLY A 60 -6.05 -13.92 3.63
N ASN A 61 -6.59 -13.39 4.74
CA ASN A 61 -7.43 -14.15 5.65
C ASN A 61 -8.86 -14.38 5.14
N ILE A 62 -9.32 -13.64 4.13
CA ILE A 62 -10.63 -13.87 3.51
C ILE A 62 -10.70 -15.27 2.90
N ALA A 63 -9.61 -15.70 2.26
CA ALA A 63 -9.52 -17.03 1.66
C ALA A 63 -9.67 -18.16 2.70
N ARG A 64 -9.26 -17.94 3.95
CA ARG A 64 -9.34 -18.93 5.04
C ARG A 64 -10.64 -18.84 5.82
N ASN A 65 -11.18 -17.64 6.05
CA ASN A 65 -12.30 -17.37 6.96
C ASN A 65 -13.61 -17.06 6.21
N GLY A 66 -13.57 -16.99 4.88
CA GLY A 66 -14.72 -16.72 4.05
C GLY A 66 -15.25 -15.28 4.14
N VAL A 67 -16.40 -15.06 3.54
CA VAL A 67 -17.05 -13.73 3.40
C VAL A 67 -17.42 -13.06 4.72
N LYS A 68 -17.54 -13.81 5.81
CA LYS A 68 -17.83 -13.26 7.15
C LYS A 68 -16.75 -12.33 7.67
N PHE A 69 -15.54 -12.40 7.09
CA PHE A 69 -14.39 -11.58 7.46
C PHE A 69 -14.33 -10.23 6.71
N ILE A 70 -15.17 -10.04 5.70
CA ILE A 70 -15.20 -8.81 4.88
C ILE A 70 -15.41 -7.54 5.71
N PRO A 71 -16.34 -7.48 6.70
CA PRO A 71 -16.52 -6.27 7.50
C PRO A 71 -15.25 -5.85 8.27
N GLU A 72 -14.49 -6.78 8.79
CA GLU A 72 -13.23 -6.50 9.49
C GLU A 72 -12.18 -5.94 8.53
N VAL A 73 -12.11 -6.48 7.31
CA VAL A 73 -11.21 -6.01 6.26
C VAL A 73 -11.59 -4.60 5.82
N ALA A 74 -12.88 -4.30 5.67
CA ALA A 74 -13.37 -2.97 5.32
C ALA A 74 -13.03 -1.92 6.40
N VAL A 75 -13.23 -2.25 7.68
CA VAL A 75 -12.85 -1.38 8.80
C VAL A 75 -11.34 -1.14 8.82
N THR A 76 -10.54 -2.19 8.55
CA THR A 76 -9.09 -2.07 8.46
C THR A 76 -8.66 -1.16 7.31
N LEU A 77 -9.29 -1.28 6.14
CA LEU A 77 -9.02 -0.42 4.98
C LEU A 77 -9.30 1.05 5.30
N LEU A 78 -10.45 1.33 5.91
CA LEU A 78 -10.81 2.69 6.34
C LEU A 78 -9.82 3.24 7.38
N GLY A 79 -9.46 2.43 8.38
CA GLY A 79 -8.46 2.81 9.39
C GLY A 79 -7.10 3.10 8.77
N ASN A 80 -6.61 2.25 7.87
CA ASN A 80 -5.34 2.48 7.17
C ASN A 80 -5.41 3.76 6.30
N GLY A 81 -6.53 4.01 5.60
CA GLY A 81 -6.75 5.23 4.84
C GLY A 81 -6.71 6.49 5.70
N ILE A 82 -7.40 6.49 6.84
CA ILE A 82 -7.36 7.59 7.81
C ILE A 82 -5.93 7.82 8.33
N GLY A 83 -5.22 6.76 8.72
CA GLY A 83 -3.84 6.85 9.21
C GLY A 83 -2.88 7.43 8.17
N THR A 84 -2.97 6.96 6.92
CA THR A 84 -2.16 7.49 5.82
C THR A 84 -2.49 8.94 5.51
N PHE A 85 -3.78 9.32 5.56
CA PHE A 85 -4.21 10.70 5.39
C PHE A 85 -3.65 11.60 6.49
N LEU A 86 -3.69 11.17 7.77
CA LEU A 86 -3.09 11.90 8.88
C LEU A 86 -1.58 12.08 8.69
N ALA A 87 -0.86 11.05 8.25
CA ALA A 87 0.55 11.16 7.91
C ALA A 87 0.78 12.22 6.82
N ALA A 88 -0.03 12.23 5.77
CA ALA A 88 0.07 13.21 4.69
C ALA A 88 -0.19 14.65 5.17
N VAL A 89 -1.17 14.84 6.07
CA VAL A 89 -1.45 16.15 6.68
C VAL A 89 -0.28 16.61 7.55
N LEU A 90 0.27 15.74 8.39
CA LEU A 90 1.44 16.05 9.22
C LEU A 90 2.64 16.48 8.39
N ILE A 91 2.86 15.80 7.27
CA ILE A 91 3.96 16.12 6.35
C ILE A 91 3.73 17.46 5.65
N ARG A 92 2.48 17.78 5.27
CA ARG A 92 2.15 19.08 4.69
C ARG A 92 2.45 20.26 5.60
N LEU A 93 2.39 20.04 6.91
CA LEU A 93 2.77 21.04 7.92
C LEU A 93 4.30 21.22 8.04
N THR A 94 5.07 20.34 7.41
CA THR A 94 6.53 20.35 7.46
C THR A 94 7.10 21.00 6.19
N ARG A 95 8.21 21.70 6.31
CA ARG A 95 8.92 22.35 5.16
C ARG A 95 9.43 21.36 4.11
N ILE A 96 9.38 20.06 4.38
CA ILE A 96 9.81 18.98 3.49
C ILE A 96 8.70 18.64 2.45
N ALA A 97 7.48 19.17 2.62
CA ALA A 97 6.34 18.83 1.77
C ALA A 97 6.53 19.14 0.27
N PRO A 98 7.03 20.32 -0.16
CA PRO A 98 7.11 20.65 -1.58
C PRO A 98 7.92 19.63 -2.40
N PRO A 99 9.18 19.31 -2.06
CA PRO A 99 9.97 18.35 -2.83
C PRO A 99 9.45 16.92 -2.79
N LEU A 100 8.76 16.55 -1.69
CA LEU A 100 8.15 15.23 -1.56
C LEU A 100 6.92 15.06 -2.45
N VAL A 101 6.10 16.08 -2.57
CA VAL A 101 4.90 16.06 -3.44
C VAL A 101 5.33 15.89 -4.89
N GLU A 102 6.36 16.59 -5.33
CA GLU A 102 6.90 16.49 -6.69
C GLU A 102 7.43 15.07 -6.98
N LYS A 103 8.25 14.52 -6.07
CA LYS A 103 8.74 13.13 -6.18
C LYS A 103 7.60 12.10 -6.17
N ALA A 104 6.57 12.30 -5.34
CA ALA A 104 5.42 11.41 -5.28
C ALA A 104 4.62 11.45 -6.59
N GLN A 105 4.37 12.62 -7.15
CA GLN A 105 3.69 12.78 -8.44
C GLN A 105 4.47 12.12 -9.58
N ALA A 106 5.78 12.35 -9.65
CA ALA A 106 6.64 11.71 -10.64
C ALA A 106 6.58 10.17 -10.53
N THR A 107 6.63 9.63 -9.30
CA THR A 107 6.53 8.18 -9.06
C THR A 107 5.19 7.61 -9.49
N VAL A 108 4.08 8.30 -9.23
CA VAL A 108 2.74 7.88 -9.65
C VAL A 108 2.64 7.89 -11.17
N GLN A 109 3.11 8.94 -11.82
CA GLN A 109 3.09 9.04 -13.29
C GLN A 109 3.90 7.92 -13.94
N THR A 110 5.11 7.65 -13.45
CA THR A 110 5.95 6.56 -13.96
C THR A 110 5.25 5.21 -13.82
N LYS A 111 4.72 4.90 -12.66
CA LYS A 111 4.01 3.62 -12.43
C LYS A 111 2.74 3.49 -13.25
N THR A 112 2.02 4.58 -13.47
CA THR A 112 0.80 4.56 -14.30
C THR A 112 1.15 4.35 -15.77
N SER A 113 2.22 4.98 -16.27
CA SER A 113 2.69 4.79 -17.64
C SER A 113 3.27 3.38 -17.86
N GLU A 114 4.05 2.86 -16.94
CA GLU A 114 4.55 1.48 -16.98
C GLU A 114 3.41 0.46 -17.00
N SER A 115 2.36 0.66 -16.20
CA SER A 115 1.17 -0.20 -16.18
C SER A 115 0.42 -0.14 -17.51
N ALA A 116 0.30 1.03 -18.14
CA ALA A 116 -0.33 1.20 -19.44
C ALA A 116 0.48 0.53 -20.56
N VAL A 117 1.81 0.67 -20.55
CA VAL A 117 2.72 0.03 -21.51
C VAL A 117 2.69 -1.49 -21.34
N GLY A 118 2.75 -2.00 -20.10
CA GLY A 118 2.68 -3.43 -19.83
C GLY A 118 1.37 -4.07 -20.31
N SER A 119 0.26 -3.36 -20.29
CA SER A 119 -1.00 -3.84 -20.85
C SER A 119 -0.99 -3.87 -22.39
N GLN A 120 -0.26 -2.98 -23.04
CA GLN A 120 -0.07 -2.98 -24.51
C GLN A 120 0.92 -4.06 -24.97
N GLU A 121 1.97 -4.33 -24.19
CA GLU A 121 2.94 -5.40 -24.50
C GLU A 121 2.40 -6.81 -24.24
N ALA A 122 1.42 -6.97 -23.38
CA ALA A 122 0.77 -8.27 -23.16
C ALA A 122 -0.03 -8.77 -24.37
N GLU A 123 -0.53 -7.87 -25.22
CA GLU A 123 -1.29 -8.25 -26.42
C GLU A 123 -0.46 -8.96 -27.50
N PRO A 124 0.76 -8.50 -27.84
CA PRO A 124 1.63 -9.22 -28.77
C PRO A 124 2.01 -10.62 -28.28
N ILE A 125 2.27 -10.78 -27.00
CA ILE A 125 2.62 -12.08 -26.39
C ILE A 125 1.42 -13.02 -26.42
N ALA A 126 0.22 -12.55 -26.15
CA ALA A 126 -1.01 -13.32 -26.26
C ALA A 126 -1.32 -13.74 -27.70
N ARG A 127 -0.95 -12.93 -28.70
CA ARG A 127 -1.03 -13.30 -30.13
C ARG A 127 -0.03 -14.40 -30.47
N LEU A 128 1.22 -14.30 -30.02
CA LEU A 128 2.24 -15.32 -30.25
C LEU A 128 1.87 -16.66 -29.62
N GLN A 129 1.26 -16.65 -28.44
CA GLN A 129 0.76 -17.87 -27.80
C GLN A 129 -0.39 -18.51 -28.59
N ARG A 130 -1.32 -17.74 -29.15
CA ARG A 130 -2.40 -18.26 -30.03
C ARG A 130 -1.85 -18.88 -31.32
N TRP A 131 -0.80 -18.30 -31.89
CA TRP A 131 -0.12 -18.88 -33.06
C TRP A 131 0.50 -20.23 -32.75
N ARG A 132 1.07 -20.39 -31.57
CA ARG A 132 1.72 -21.63 -31.14
C ARG A 132 0.74 -22.78 -30.89
N ILE A 133 -0.49 -22.46 -30.48
CA ILE A 133 -1.57 -23.45 -30.24
C ILE A 133 -2.31 -23.81 -31.52
N GLY A 134 -2.28 -22.95 -32.53
CA GLY A 134 -2.97 -23.17 -33.83
C GLY A 134 -2.14 -23.92 -34.87
N LEU A 135 -0.94 -24.39 -34.52
CA LEU A 135 -0.06 -25.19 -35.40
C LEU A 135 -0.07 -26.69 -35.05
N GLU A 136 -0.94 -27.12 -34.13
CA GLU A 136 -1.29 -28.51 -33.87
C GLU A 136 -2.67 -28.81 -34.49
#